data_2d9b8a67d37f4af83fd807502da60eb9
#
_entry.id   2d9b8a67d37f4af83fd807502da60eb9
#
_cell.length_a   1.000
_cell.length_b   1.000
_cell.length_c   1.000
_cell.angle_alpha   90.00
_cell.angle_beta   90.00
_cell.angle_gamma   90.00
#
_symmetry.space_group_name_H-M   'P 1'
#
loop_
_entity.id
_entity.type
_entity.pdbx_description
1 polymer ?
#
loop_
_entity_poly.entity_id
_entity_poly.type
_entity_poly.pdbx_seq_one_letter_code
_entity_poly.pdbx_strand_id
1 'polypeptide(L)'
;MDSFTAGDITHKNGEVTHYYEGGSKDGIPLIFIHGWPDIAESWKHQLTHFAAGGKYRVIAPDMRGYGDSTAPRKKESYALEVLIPELVEFAEQLGVKKAVWIGHDWGCLINALSAHYPELFIAQANLCVPYRSLELGLDYIKTTINRDIYPESETEWGQWEYMRYYELHPEESVKAFDGHLDVITKILYVKGDPSKWGQPSPTSRVLRDGGWFGGHPEQLPDIPLEYTSLDESLYSSLLKSKKKHGFFGANAYYLNHKANAEYAKSEKNGGVLEFPFLFIDAKLDAVCSPSTAPKMAEMQKQYVKNLTYKTIEAAHWVHLEKPKEVNETLENWLATL
;
A
#
# COMPACT_ATOMS: atom_id res chain seq x y z
N MET A 1 12.30 1.18 15.61
CA MET A 1 13.25 1.49 14.50
C MET A 1 14.68 1.84 14.95
N ASP A 2 15.00 1.66 16.22
CA ASP A 2 16.26 2.12 16.85
C ASP A 2 17.57 1.52 16.27
N SER A 3 17.47 0.37 15.60
CA SER A 3 18.62 -0.30 14.94
C SER A 3 18.88 0.19 13.50
N PHE A 4 18.05 1.09 12.98
CA PHE A 4 18.15 1.63 11.63
C PHE A 4 18.61 3.09 11.67
N THR A 5 19.36 3.50 10.64
CA THR A 5 19.73 4.91 10.46
C THR A 5 18.54 5.64 9.83
N ALA A 6 18.10 6.72 10.44
CA ALA A 6 17.12 7.62 9.86
C ALA A 6 17.81 8.69 9.00
N GLY A 7 17.17 9.13 7.93
CA GLY A 7 17.64 10.19 7.05
C GLY A 7 16.49 10.91 6.35
N ASP A 8 16.82 12.04 5.74
CA ASP A 8 15.88 12.87 4.97
C ASP A 8 16.43 13.12 3.57
N ILE A 9 15.57 12.98 2.57
CA ILE A 9 15.82 13.40 1.18
C ILE A 9 14.97 14.64 0.90
N THR A 10 15.61 15.74 0.55
CA THR A 10 14.91 16.94 0.06
C THR A 10 14.85 16.86 -1.47
N HIS A 11 13.63 16.85 -2.00
CA HIS A 11 13.36 16.82 -3.43
C HIS A 11 13.50 18.19 -4.08
N LYS A 12 13.65 18.22 -5.41
CA LYS A 12 13.78 19.47 -6.19
C LYS A 12 12.60 20.42 -6.03
N ASN A 13 11.42 19.89 -5.70
CA ASN A 13 10.22 20.68 -5.42
C ASN A 13 10.15 21.21 -3.96
N GLY A 14 11.16 20.91 -3.13
CA GLY A 14 11.24 21.33 -1.73
C GLY A 14 10.54 20.39 -0.74
N GLU A 15 9.86 19.36 -1.21
CA GLU A 15 9.26 18.34 -0.34
C GLU A 15 10.34 17.44 0.25
N VAL A 16 10.06 16.85 1.41
CA VAL A 16 11.00 16.00 2.14
C VAL A 16 10.43 14.60 2.31
N THR A 17 11.22 13.59 1.97
CA THR A 17 10.95 12.18 2.26
C THR A 17 11.87 11.73 3.39
N HIS A 18 11.30 11.40 4.53
CA HIS A 18 11.97 10.73 5.62
C HIS A 18 12.10 9.24 5.34
N TYR A 19 13.22 8.61 5.73
CA TYR A 19 13.42 7.17 5.51
C TYR A 19 14.26 6.54 6.61
N TYR A 20 14.18 5.22 6.68
CA TYR A 20 15.04 4.36 7.48
C TYR A 20 15.88 3.47 6.59
N GLU A 21 17.14 3.28 6.97
CA GLU A 21 18.11 2.46 6.24
C GLU A 21 18.87 1.53 7.19
N GLY A 22 19.15 0.30 6.74
CA GLY A 22 19.94 -0.67 7.50
C GLY A 22 20.59 -1.73 6.61
N GLY A 23 21.30 -2.67 7.25
CA GLY A 23 22.01 -3.73 6.54
C GLY A 23 23.34 -3.25 5.94
N SER A 24 23.78 -3.90 4.87
CA SER A 24 25.06 -3.60 4.22
C SER A 24 24.90 -2.50 3.18
N LYS A 25 25.71 -1.44 3.25
CA LYS A 25 25.69 -0.35 2.24
C LYS A 25 26.02 -0.84 0.82
N ASP A 26 26.81 -1.88 0.69
CA ASP A 26 27.20 -2.49 -0.58
C ASP A 26 26.28 -3.67 -0.97
N GLY A 27 25.29 -3.97 -0.14
CA GLY A 27 24.32 -5.03 -0.38
C GLY A 27 23.32 -4.71 -1.49
N ILE A 28 22.60 -5.72 -1.94
CA ILE A 28 21.51 -5.55 -2.93
C ILE A 28 20.43 -4.66 -2.28
N PRO A 29 20.04 -3.53 -2.90
CA PRO A 29 19.04 -2.65 -2.36
C PRO A 29 17.64 -3.30 -2.38
N LEU A 30 16.99 -3.38 -1.22
CA LEU A 30 15.59 -3.71 -1.04
C LEU A 30 14.87 -2.46 -0.55
N ILE A 31 13.93 -1.93 -1.34
CA ILE A 31 13.17 -0.72 -0.99
C ILE A 31 11.74 -1.13 -0.70
N PHE A 32 11.28 -0.86 0.53
CA PHE A 32 9.98 -1.24 1.05
C PHE A 32 9.05 -0.04 1.11
N ILE A 33 8.00 -0.04 0.30
CA ILE A 33 7.05 1.06 0.18
C ILE A 33 5.74 0.68 0.87
N HIS A 34 5.38 1.43 1.91
CA HIS A 34 4.12 1.25 2.63
C HIS A 34 2.95 1.93 1.91
N GLY A 35 1.72 1.56 2.29
CA GLY A 35 0.48 2.12 1.75
C GLY A 35 -0.36 2.91 2.75
N TRP A 36 -1.66 2.92 2.53
CA TRP A 36 -2.66 3.62 3.35
C TRP A 36 -3.13 2.75 4.51
N PRO A 37 -3.30 3.28 5.71
CA PRO A 37 -2.80 4.54 6.25
C PRO A 37 -1.58 4.30 7.15
N ASP A 38 -0.50 3.84 6.55
CA ASP A 38 0.66 3.22 7.20
C ASP A 38 1.87 4.17 7.30
N ILE A 39 3.01 3.66 7.78
CA ILE A 39 4.32 4.34 7.89
C ILE A 39 5.44 3.31 7.61
N ALA A 40 6.66 3.79 7.40
CA ALA A 40 7.83 2.94 7.17
C ALA A 40 8.06 1.87 8.26
N GLU A 41 7.70 2.16 9.52
CA GLU A 41 7.87 1.23 10.65
C GLU A 41 7.03 -0.05 10.52
N SER A 42 5.98 -0.08 9.72
CA SER A 42 5.21 -1.30 9.48
C SER A 42 6.05 -2.41 8.85
N TRP A 43 7.10 -2.05 8.14
CA TRP A 43 8.05 -2.98 7.56
C TRP A 43 9.14 -3.49 8.53
N LYS A 44 9.06 -3.15 9.83
CA LYS A 44 10.11 -3.47 10.81
C LYS A 44 10.53 -4.94 10.85
N HIS A 45 9.58 -5.85 10.66
CA HIS A 45 9.87 -7.29 10.65
C HIS A 45 10.68 -7.71 9.43
N GLN A 46 10.36 -7.17 8.25
CA GLN A 46 11.06 -7.40 7.00
C GLN A 46 12.42 -6.72 7.02
N LEU A 47 12.46 -5.45 7.42
CA LEU A 47 13.70 -4.68 7.54
C LEU A 47 14.70 -5.39 8.46
N THR A 48 14.26 -5.83 9.64
CA THR A 48 15.12 -6.55 10.60
C THR A 48 15.64 -7.86 10.04
N HIS A 49 14.77 -8.64 9.39
CA HIS A 49 15.14 -9.92 8.79
C HIS A 49 16.18 -9.76 7.69
N PHE A 50 15.95 -8.85 6.74
CA PHE A 50 16.85 -8.70 5.59
C PHE A 50 18.08 -7.84 5.86
N ALA A 51 18.09 -6.99 6.89
CA ALA A 51 19.29 -6.28 7.34
C ALA A 51 20.33 -7.24 7.95
N ALA A 52 19.88 -8.36 8.52
CA ALA A 52 20.77 -9.35 9.07
C ALA A 52 21.58 -10.06 7.97
N GLY A 53 22.82 -10.43 8.25
CA GLY A 53 23.65 -11.25 7.36
C GLY A 53 24.37 -10.52 6.23
N GLY A 54 24.25 -9.20 6.09
CA GLY A 54 25.11 -8.37 5.23
C GLY A 54 24.88 -8.51 3.71
N LYS A 55 23.88 -9.27 3.26
CA LYS A 55 23.56 -9.46 1.84
C LYS A 55 22.80 -8.28 1.23
N TYR A 56 21.96 -7.64 2.02
CA TYR A 56 21.03 -6.62 1.56
C TYR A 56 21.27 -5.26 2.22
N ARG A 57 20.96 -4.22 1.47
CA ARG A 57 20.74 -2.85 1.95
C ARG A 57 19.23 -2.63 1.98
N VAL A 58 18.63 -2.48 3.16
CA VAL A 58 17.20 -2.30 3.32
C VAL A 58 16.87 -0.83 3.52
N ILE A 59 15.85 -0.34 2.82
CA ILE A 59 15.44 1.06 2.84
C ILE A 59 13.91 1.11 2.91
N ALA A 60 13.36 1.94 3.78
CA ALA A 60 11.92 2.16 3.87
C ALA A 60 11.62 3.65 4.08
N PRO A 61 11.06 4.36 3.08
CA PRO A 61 10.60 5.73 3.25
C PRO A 61 9.25 5.78 3.97
N ASP A 62 9.03 6.84 4.73
CA ASP A 62 7.69 7.34 5.00
C ASP A 62 7.18 8.02 3.73
N MET A 63 6.10 7.51 3.17
CA MET A 63 5.54 8.10 1.97
C MET A 63 4.94 9.49 2.25
N ARG A 64 4.79 10.32 1.22
CA ARG A 64 4.19 11.65 1.33
C ARG A 64 2.86 11.58 2.07
N GLY A 65 2.66 12.45 3.06
CA GLY A 65 1.47 12.46 3.90
C GLY A 65 1.57 11.64 5.18
N TYR A 66 2.70 10.97 5.42
CA TYR A 66 2.88 10.03 6.53
C TYR A 66 4.18 10.26 7.28
N GLY A 67 4.25 9.73 8.49
CA GLY A 67 5.45 9.66 9.32
C GLY A 67 6.11 11.03 9.54
N ASP A 68 7.38 11.10 9.22
CA ASP A 68 8.14 12.34 9.31
C ASP A 68 8.35 13.05 7.96
N SER A 69 7.79 12.48 6.87
CA SER A 69 7.75 13.11 5.54
C SER A 69 6.79 14.30 5.46
N THR A 70 6.92 15.12 4.41
CA THR A 70 6.02 16.25 4.19
C THR A 70 4.60 15.81 3.81
N ALA A 71 3.60 16.64 4.16
CA ALA A 71 2.20 16.36 3.96
C ALA A 71 1.46 17.59 3.41
N PRO A 72 1.66 17.97 2.13
CA PRO A 72 0.99 19.12 1.55
C PRO A 72 -0.53 18.93 1.51
N ARG A 73 -1.27 19.99 1.82
CA ARG A 73 -2.75 19.98 1.80
C ARG A 73 -3.31 20.34 0.42
N LYS A 74 -2.80 19.66 -0.60
CA LYS A 74 -3.21 19.79 -2.00
C LYS A 74 -3.32 18.39 -2.59
N LYS A 75 -4.50 17.98 -3.04
CA LYS A 75 -4.75 16.59 -3.49
C LYS A 75 -3.90 16.19 -4.70
N GLU A 76 -3.62 17.13 -5.61
CA GLU A 76 -2.81 16.88 -6.81
C GLU A 76 -1.36 16.52 -6.47
N SER A 77 -0.88 16.89 -5.28
CA SER A 77 0.45 16.49 -4.80
C SER A 77 0.58 14.98 -4.55
N TYR A 78 -0.53 14.25 -4.55
CA TYR A 78 -0.61 12.80 -4.32
C TYR A 78 -0.96 12.02 -5.61
N ALA A 79 -0.97 12.68 -6.77
CA ALA A 79 -1.11 12.00 -8.06
C ALA A 79 0.17 11.23 -8.41
N LEU A 80 0.02 10.10 -9.13
CA LEU A 80 1.17 9.26 -9.51
C LEU A 80 2.18 10.01 -10.37
N GLU A 81 1.74 10.93 -11.24
CA GLU A 81 2.62 11.79 -12.06
C GLU A 81 3.56 12.68 -11.22
N VAL A 82 3.23 12.89 -9.93
CA VAL A 82 4.05 13.63 -8.96
C VAL A 82 4.87 12.67 -8.10
N LEU A 83 4.25 11.63 -7.56
CA LEU A 83 4.90 10.70 -6.63
C LEU A 83 5.95 9.81 -7.32
N ILE A 84 5.73 9.42 -8.58
CA ILE A 84 6.65 8.52 -9.28
C ILE A 84 8.00 9.19 -9.57
N PRO A 85 8.07 10.42 -10.13
CA PRO A 85 9.33 11.15 -10.27
C PRO A 85 10.06 11.38 -8.94
N GLU A 86 9.36 11.56 -7.84
CA GLU A 86 9.99 11.69 -6.51
C GLU A 86 10.63 10.38 -6.04
N LEU A 87 10.02 9.22 -6.29
CA LEU A 87 10.66 7.94 -5.98
C LEU A 87 11.90 7.70 -6.85
N VAL A 88 11.89 8.16 -8.10
CA VAL A 88 13.10 8.16 -8.95
C VAL A 88 14.19 9.01 -8.31
N GLU A 89 13.87 10.25 -7.94
CA GLU A 89 14.80 11.16 -7.30
C GLU A 89 15.28 10.65 -5.93
N PHE A 90 14.41 10.02 -5.15
CA PHE A 90 14.74 9.36 -3.90
C PHE A 90 15.82 8.29 -4.11
N ALA A 91 15.63 7.39 -5.08
CA ALA A 91 16.62 6.36 -5.40
C ALA A 91 17.95 6.97 -5.90
N GLU A 92 17.89 7.98 -6.76
CA GLU A 92 19.07 8.68 -7.29
C GLU A 92 19.90 9.32 -6.18
N GLN A 93 19.28 10.06 -5.25
CA GLN A 93 19.97 10.72 -4.13
C GLN A 93 20.59 9.71 -3.15
N LEU A 94 20.00 8.51 -3.01
CA LEU A 94 20.57 7.41 -2.23
C LEU A 94 21.66 6.61 -2.97
N GLY A 95 21.95 6.99 -4.21
CA GLY A 95 22.93 6.30 -5.06
C GLY A 95 22.45 4.92 -5.53
N VAL A 96 21.14 4.66 -5.48
CA VAL A 96 20.54 3.37 -5.89
C VAL A 96 20.20 3.42 -7.37
N LYS A 97 20.96 2.68 -8.19
CA LYS A 97 20.71 2.59 -9.64
C LYS A 97 19.63 1.58 -9.99
N LYS A 98 19.59 0.47 -9.28
CA LYS A 98 18.57 -0.59 -9.38
C LYS A 98 18.30 -1.18 -8.01
N ALA A 99 17.05 -1.54 -7.75
CA ALA A 99 16.64 -2.18 -6.51
C ALA A 99 15.63 -3.31 -6.75
N VAL A 100 15.42 -4.13 -5.74
CA VAL A 100 14.19 -4.88 -5.59
C VAL A 100 13.20 -3.96 -4.86
N TRP A 101 12.09 -3.64 -5.51
CA TRP A 101 11.04 -2.80 -4.95
C TRP A 101 9.92 -3.67 -4.39
N ILE A 102 9.51 -3.41 -3.17
CA ILE A 102 8.53 -4.20 -2.45
C ILE A 102 7.44 -3.24 -1.95
N GLY A 103 6.20 -3.45 -2.37
CA GLY A 103 5.07 -2.58 -2.04
C GLY A 103 3.91 -3.31 -1.39
N HIS A 104 3.20 -2.62 -0.51
CA HIS A 104 1.97 -3.08 0.10
C HIS A 104 0.89 -2.00 -0.02
N ASP A 105 -0.35 -2.36 -0.38
CA ASP A 105 -1.48 -1.44 -0.56
C ASP A 105 -1.15 -0.30 -1.54
N TRP A 106 -1.33 0.98 -1.19
CA TRP A 106 -0.88 2.11 -2.01
C TRP A 106 0.64 2.14 -2.22
N GLY A 107 1.44 1.43 -1.42
CA GLY A 107 2.86 1.19 -1.73
C GLY A 107 3.07 0.43 -3.04
N CYS A 108 2.03 -0.25 -3.53
CA CYS A 108 2.02 -0.80 -4.89
C CYS A 108 1.91 0.26 -6.01
N LEU A 109 1.98 1.57 -5.68
CA LEU A 109 2.25 2.62 -6.66
C LEU A 109 3.58 2.39 -7.41
N ILE A 110 4.46 1.52 -6.87
CA ILE A 110 5.62 0.98 -7.60
C ILE A 110 5.24 0.27 -8.90
N ASN A 111 3.98 -0.10 -9.11
CA ASN A 111 3.44 -0.56 -10.39
C ASN A 111 3.62 0.51 -11.47
N ALA A 112 3.19 1.74 -11.17
CA ALA A 112 3.42 2.87 -12.07
C ALA A 112 4.92 3.19 -12.20
N LEU A 113 5.71 3.11 -11.10
CA LEU A 113 7.16 3.28 -11.17
C LEU A 113 7.79 2.27 -12.14
N SER A 114 7.45 0.99 -12.04
CA SER A 114 8.01 -0.05 -12.90
C SER A 114 7.58 0.05 -14.37
N ALA A 115 6.35 0.53 -14.61
CA ALA A 115 5.83 0.74 -15.95
C ALA A 115 6.48 1.95 -16.65
N HIS A 116 6.87 2.98 -15.89
CA HIS A 116 7.50 4.19 -16.43
C HIS A 116 9.03 4.15 -16.39
N TYR A 117 9.63 3.47 -15.40
CA TYR A 117 11.09 3.41 -15.15
C TYR A 117 11.57 1.98 -14.91
N PRO A 118 11.32 1.01 -15.84
CA PRO A 118 11.69 -0.38 -15.65
C PRO A 118 13.20 -0.59 -15.41
N GLU A 119 14.03 0.34 -15.85
CA GLU A 119 15.48 0.35 -15.64
C GLU A 119 15.90 0.44 -14.16
N LEU A 120 15.04 0.90 -13.26
CA LEU A 120 15.30 0.98 -11.82
C LEU A 120 15.06 -0.35 -11.09
N PHE A 121 14.56 -1.38 -11.80
CA PHE A 121 14.16 -2.63 -11.18
C PHE A 121 15.18 -3.75 -11.43
N ILE A 122 15.61 -4.40 -10.34
CA ILE A 122 16.14 -5.75 -10.35
C ILE A 122 14.96 -6.72 -10.41
N ALA A 123 13.97 -6.49 -9.55
CA ALA A 123 12.76 -7.27 -9.41
C ALA A 123 11.70 -6.45 -8.64
N GLN A 124 10.45 -6.92 -8.62
CA GLN A 124 9.36 -6.30 -7.87
C GLN A 124 8.59 -7.33 -7.06
N ALA A 125 8.18 -6.97 -5.85
CA ALA A 125 7.23 -7.75 -5.06
C ALA A 125 6.04 -6.87 -4.62
N ASN A 126 4.85 -7.33 -4.91
CA ASN A 126 3.61 -6.71 -4.45
C ASN A 126 2.92 -7.57 -3.41
N LEU A 127 2.48 -6.93 -2.33
CA LEU A 127 1.64 -7.54 -1.32
C LEU A 127 0.23 -6.94 -1.42
N CYS A 128 -0.77 -7.79 -1.53
CA CYS A 128 -2.21 -7.51 -1.60
C CYS A 128 -2.69 -6.91 -2.92
N VAL A 129 -2.00 -5.94 -3.50
CA VAL A 129 -2.48 -5.20 -4.67
C VAL A 129 -1.78 -5.70 -5.95
N PRO A 130 -2.53 -6.31 -6.90
CA PRO A 130 -1.98 -6.79 -8.16
C PRO A 130 -1.47 -5.65 -9.06
N TYR A 131 -0.54 -5.98 -9.95
CA TYR A 131 -0.11 -5.09 -11.02
C TYR A 131 -1.26 -4.78 -11.99
N ARG A 132 -1.34 -3.55 -12.45
CA ARG A 132 -2.40 -3.01 -13.32
C ARG A 132 -3.77 -3.07 -12.66
N SER A 133 -3.87 -2.46 -11.49
CA SER A 133 -5.11 -2.33 -10.72
C SER A 133 -5.35 -0.87 -10.27
N LEU A 134 -4.88 -0.45 -9.11
CA LEU A 134 -5.13 0.90 -8.56
C LEU A 134 -4.59 2.03 -9.45
N GLU A 135 -3.43 1.83 -10.07
CA GLU A 135 -2.79 2.78 -10.98
C GLU A 135 -3.62 3.06 -12.25
N LEU A 136 -4.53 2.17 -12.62
CA LEU A 136 -5.43 2.36 -13.74
C LEU A 136 -6.72 3.12 -13.39
N GLY A 137 -6.88 3.48 -12.12
CA GLY A 137 -7.97 4.29 -11.63
C GLY A 137 -9.27 3.55 -11.32
N LEU A 138 -10.21 4.29 -10.72
CA LEU A 138 -11.43 3.72 -10.15
C LEU A 138 -12.37 3.10 -11.19
N ASP A 139 -12.48 3.70 -12.37
CA ASP A 139 -13.34 3.17 -13.45
C ASP A 139 -12.86 1.79 -13.93
N TYR A 140 -11.53 1.57 -13.96
CA TYR A 140 -10.98 0.27 -14.30
C TYR A 140 -11.23 -0.76 -13.20
N ILE A 141 -10.88 -0.46 -11.94
CA ILE A 141 -11.03 -1.46 -10.87
C ILE A 141 -12.49 -1.83 -10.61
N LYS A 142 -13.45 -0.96 -10.90
CA LYS A 142 -14.88 -1.27 -10.89
C LYS A 142 -15.21 -2.47 -11.81
N THR A 143 -14.50 -2.63 -12.92
CA THR A 143 -14.71 -3.77 -13.85
C THR A 143 -14.25 -5.11 -13.27
N THR A 144 -13.43 -5.09 -12.23
CA THR A 144 -12.87 -6.30 -11.59
C THR A 144 -13.74 -6.85 -10.47
N ILE A 145 -14.83 -6.18 -10.13
CA ILE A 145 -15.74 -6.57 -9.05
C ILE A 145 -16.30 -7.98 -9.28
N ASN A 146 -16.23 -8.81 -8.25
CA ASN A 146 -16.91 -10.10 -8.24
C ASN A 146 -18.41 -9.90 -7.96
N ARG A 147 -19.24 -10.02 -9.01
CA ARG A 147 -20.68 -9.75 -8.93
C ARG A 147 -21.48 -10.85 -8.24
N ASP A 148 -20.87 -12.00 -7.94
CA ASP A 148 -21.48 -13.03 -7.11
C ASP A 148 -21.45 -12.63 -5.61
N ILE A 149 -20.42 -11.86 -5.19
CA ILE A 149 -20.30 -11.29 -3.85
C ILE A 149 -20.98 -9.92 -3.75
N TYR A 150 -20.89 -9.13 -4.84
CA TYR A 150 -21.38 -7.75 -4.90
C TYR A 150 -22.36 -7.57 -6.07
N PRO A 151 -23.61 -8.03 -5.98
CA PRO A 151 -24.61 -7.85 -7.04
C PRO A 151 -24.76 -6.39 -7.42
N GLU A 152 -24.78 -6.09 -8.74
CA GLU A 152 -24.83 -4.71 -9.23
C GLU A 152 -26.11 -3.96 -8.78
N SER A 153 -27.21 -4.70 -8.60
CA SER A 153 -28.48 -4.16 -8.07
C SER A 153 -28.39 -3.68 -6.62
N GLU A 154 -27.41 -4.17 -5.86
CA GLU A 154 -27.22 -3.81 -4.46
C GLU A 154 -26.07 -2.84 -4.25
N THR A 155 -24.98 -3.00 -5.00
CA THR A 155 -23.80 -2.15 -4.89
C THR A 155 -23.10 -1.98 -6.23
N GLU A 156 -23.23 -0.79 -6.81
CA GLU A 156 -22.61 -0.42 -8.07
C GLU A 156 -21.08 -0.51 -8.01
N TRP A 157 -20.49 -0.11 -6.88
CA TRP A 157 -19.04 0.03 -6.71
C TRP A 157 -18.40 -1.16 -5.96
N GLY A 158 -19.20 -2.15 -5.52
CA GLY A 158 -18.70 -3.30 -4.77
C GLY A 158 -17.81 -2.88 -3.60
N GLN A 159 -16.72 -3.61 -3.37
CA GLN A 159 -15.73 -3.30 -2.32
C GLN A 159 -15.03 -1.94 -2.49
N TRP A 160 -15.14 -1.31 -3.66
CA TRP A 160 -14.51 0.00 -3.97
C TRP A 160 -15.42 1.20 -3.65
N GLU A 161 -16.58 0.98 -3.05
CA GLU A 161 -17.54 2.05 -2.74
C GLU A 161 -16.92 3.14 -1.84
N TYR A 162 -16.01 2.77 -0.94
CA TYR A 162 -15.28 3.74 -0.11
C TYR A 162 -14.42 4.73 -0.92
N MET A 163 -13.84 4.29 -2.04
CA MET A 163 -13.07 5.19 -2.91
C MET A 163 -13.99 6.20 -3.60
N ARG A 164 -15.17 5.74 -4.02
CA ARG A 164 -16.19 6.65 -4.55
C ARG A 164 -16.69 7.64 -3.51
N TYR A 165 -16.82 7.19 -2.24
CA TYR A 165 -17.16 8.06 -1.13
C TYR A 165 -16.10 9.14 -0.92
N TYR A 166 -14.80 8.82 -0.99
CA TYR A 166 -13.73 9.81 -0.89
C TYR A 166 -13.82 10.89 -1.99
N GLU A 167 -14.14 10.51 -3.24
CA GLU A 167 -14.30 11.48 -4.32
C GLU A 167 -15.50 12.42 -4.10
N LEU A 168 -16.60 11.91 -3.58
CA LEU A 168 -17.84 12.66 -3.39
C LEU A 168 -17.83 13.48 -2.08
N HIS A 169 -17.19 12.97 -1.04
CA HIS A 169 -17.22 13.50 0.32
C HIS A 169 -15.81 13.57 0.93
N PRO A 170 -14.86 14.30 0.28
CA PRO A 170 -13.46 14.30 0.72
C PRO A 170 -13.28 14.89 2.12
N GLU A 171 -14.00 15.94 2.48
CA GLU A 171 -13.89 16.59 3.79
C GLU A 171 -14.52 15.75 4.91
N GLU A 172 -15.68 15.17 4.65
CA GLU A 172 -16.38 14.28 5.59
C GLU A 172 -15.57 13.03 5.86
N SER A 173 -14.90 12.49 4.82
CA SER A 173 -14.03 11.34 4.99
C SER A 173 -12.85 11.64 5.91
N VAL A 174 -12.19 12.78 5.76
CA VAL A 174 -11.11 13.23 6.64
C VAL A 174 -11.62 13.41 8.07
N LYS A 175 -12.76 14.11 8.23
CA LYS A 175 -13.35 14.38 9.54
C LYS A 175 -13.73 13.09 10.30
N ALA A 176 -14.23 12.08 9.58
CA ALA A 176 -14.62 10.81 10.18
C ALA A 176 -13.40 10.10 10.81
N PHE A 177 -12.24 10.18 10.18
CA PHE A 177 -11.01 9.59 10.70
C PHE A 177 -10.33 10.44 11.77
N ASP A 178 -10.20 11.76 11.55
CA ASP A 178 -9.46 12.66 12.44
C ASP A 178 -10.10 12.81 13.82
N GLY A 179 -11.40 12.57 13.94
CA GLY A 179 -12.13 12.70 15.20
C GLY A 179 -11.83 11.61 16.24
N HIS A 180 -11.36 10.43 15.83
CA HIS A 180 -11.25 9.24 16.69
C HIS A 180 -10.00 8.41 16.37
N LEU A 181 -8.83 9.05 16.26
CA LEU A 181 -7.60 8.46 15.74
C LEU A 181 -7.12 7.21 16.50
N ASP A 182 -7.29 7.18 17.81
CA ASP A 182 -6.88 6.08 18.69
C ASP A 182 -7.68 4.80 18.43
N VAL A 183 -9.00 4.92 18.39
CA VAL A 183 -9.90 3.78 18.13
C VAL A 183 -9.79 3.34 16.69
N ILE A 184 -9.86 4.30 15.74
CA ILE A 184 -9.82 4.02 14.30
C ILE A 184 -8.50 3.35 13.90
N THR A 185 -7.37 3.78 14.46
CA THR A 185 -6.08 3.14 14.20
C THR A 185 -6.11 1.65 14.54
N LYS A 186 -6.78 1.24 15.61
CA LYS A 186 -6.94 -0.17 15.96
C LYS A 186 -7.90 -0.90 15.03
N ILE A 187 -9.05 -0.31 14.73
CA ILE A 187 -10.08 -0.90 13.86
C ILE A 187 -9.56 -1.17 12.45
N LEU A 188 -8.74 -0.29 11.90
CA LEU A 188 -8.17 -0.47 10.55
C LEU A 188 -7.17 -1.64 10.45
N TYR A 189 -6.57 -2.06 11.56
CA TYR A 189 -5.55 -3.12 11.60
C TYR A 189 -6.04 -4.43 12.22
N VAL A 190 -7.35 -4.67 12.26
CA VAL A 190 -7.93 -5.92 12.78
C VAL A 190 -7.41 -7.11 11.96
N LYS A 191 -7.04 -8.18 12.68
CA LYS A 191 -6.60 -9.46 12.09
C LYS A 191 -7.70 -10.11 11.24
N GLY A 192 -7.29 -10.93 10.29
CA GLY A 192 -8.18 -11.69 9.45
C GLY A 192 -9.06 -12.68 10.20
N ASP A 193 -10.33 -12.74 9.81
CA ASP A 193 -11.29 -13.75 10.29
C ASP A 193 -11.65 -14.68 9.12
N PRO A 194 -11.16 -15.95 9.12
CA PRO A 194 -11.46 -16.89 8.05
C PRO A 194 -12.96 -17.15 7.83
N SER A 195 -13.79 -16.95 8.86
CA SER A 195 -15.24 -17.11 8.77
C SER A 195 -15.92 -16.03 7.90
N LYS A 196 -15.22 -14.93 7.63
CA LYS A 196 -15.68 -13.82 6.78
C LYS A 196 -15.25 -13.95 5.32
N TRP A 197 -14.44 -14.95 4.99
CA TRP A 197 -13.97 -15.14 3.63
C TRP A 197 -15.13 -15.28 2.63
N GLY A 198 -15.06 -14.53 1.54
CA GLY A 198 -16.10 -14.52 0.51
C GLY A 198 -17.38 -13.76 0.88
N GLN A 199 -17.42 -13.09 2.04
CA GLN A 199 -18.51 -12.19 2.41
C GLN A 199 -18.22 -10.76 1.91
N PRO A 200 -19.28 -9.93 1.69
CA PRO A 200 -19.08 -8.53 1.33
C PRO A 200 -18.27 -7.76 2.37
N SER A 201 -17.28 -7.00 1.89
CA SER A 201 -16.49 -6.10 2.73
C SER A 201 -17.35 -4.96 3.29
N PRO A 202 -17.11 -4.50 4.53
CA PRO A 202 -17.72 -3.27 5.04
C PRO A 202 -17.47 -2.03 4.15
N THR A 203 -16.36 -2.01 3.40
CA THR A 203 -16.03 -0.93 2.47
C THR A 203 -17.03 -0.76 1.32
N SER A 204 -17.85 -1.80 1.05
CA SER A 204 -18.90 -1.78 0.02
C SER A 204 -20.20 -1.08 0.46
N ARG A 205 -20.22 -0.50 1.65
CA ARG A 205 -21.43 0.10 2.25
C ARG A 205 -21.25 1.56 2.64
N VAL A 206 -20.08 2.14 2.42
CA VAL A 206 -19.71 3.46 2.95
C VAL A 206 -20.65 4.57 2.43
N LEU A 207 -21.04 4.54 1.15
CA LEU A 207 -22.04 5.49 0.62
C LEU A 207 -23.44 5.24 1.18
N ARG A 208 -23.87 3.98 1.20
CA ARG A 208 -25.22 3.61 1.65
C ARG A 208 -25.45 3.85 3.12
N ASP A 209 -24.42 3.65 3.93
CA ASP A 209 -24.51 3.80 5.38
C ASP A 209 -24.20 5.25 5.83
N GLY A 210 -24.10 6.21 4.89
CA GLY A 210 -23.92 7.63 5.18
C GLY A 210 -22.52 8.04 5.58
N GLY A 211 -21.52 7.21 5.31
CA GLY A 211 -20.09 7.46 5.58
C GLY A 211 -19.37 6.27 6.19
N TRP A 212 -18.09 6.46 6.45
CA TRP A 212 -17.29 5.47 7.16
C TRP A 212 -17.92 5.18 8.53
N PHE A 213 -17.88 3.90 8.90
CA PHE A 213 -18.43 3.43 10.19
C PHE A 213 -19.92 3.74 10.37
N GLY A 214 -20.70 3.70 9.27
CA GLY A 214 -22.11 4.04 9.27
C GLY A 214 -22.39 5.52 9.54
N GLY A 215 -21.41 6.39 9.31
CA GLY A 215 -21.49 7.81 9.64
C GLY A 215 -21.32 8.13 11.12
N HIS A 216 -21.03 7.12 11.95
CA HIS A 216 -20.99 7.21 13.41
C HIS A 216 -19.64 6.70 13.99
N PRO A 217 -18.50 7.33 13.65
CA PRO A 217 -17.19 6.90 14.15
C PRO A 217 -17.09 6.98 15.69
N GLU A 218 -17.89 7.84 16.34
CA GLU A 218 -17.94 7.97 17.79
C GLU A 218 -18.56 6.75 18.51
N GLN A 219 -19.21 5.84 17.76
CA GLN A 219 -19.79 4.61 18.29
C GLN A 219 -18.90 3.40 18.15
N LEU A 220 -17.70 3.56 17.57
CA LEU A 220 -16.76 2.46 17.41
C LEU A 220 -16.29 1.94 18.77
N PRO A 221 -16.24 0.60 18.94
CA PRO A 221 -15.69 0.01 20.16
C PRO A 221 -14.18 0.23 20.23
N ASP A 222 -13.68 0.53 21.41
CA ASP A 222 -12.24 0.50 21.67
C ASP A 222 -11.77 -0.93 21.89
N ILE A 223 -11.20 -1.54 20.84
CA ILE A 223 -10.76 -2.94 20.86
C ILE A 223 -9.34 -3.07 21.44
N PRO A 224 -9.02 -4.17 22.17
CA PRO A 224 -7.66 -4.47 22.59
C PRO A 224 -6.70 -4.67 21.40
N LEU A 225 -5.43 -4.30 21.55
CA LEU A 225 -4.40 -4.46 20.52
C LEU A 225 -4.20 -5.92 20.09
N GLU A 226 -4.44 -6.88 20.95
CA GLU A 226 -4.31 -8.31 20.65
C GLU A 226 -5.21 -8.81 19.51
N TYR A 227 -6.32 -8.10 19.23
CA TYR A 227 -7.18 -8.36 18.07
C TYR A 227 -6.69 -7.73 16.78
N THR A 228 -5.61 -6.96 16.85
CA THR A 228 -5.01 -6.24 15.72
C THR A 228 -3.66 -6.86 15.32
N SER A 229 -3.17 -6.50 14.15
CA SER A 229 -1.81 -6.82 13.69
C SER A 229 -0.74 -5.85 14.23
N LEU A 230 -1.13 -4.96 15.15
CA LEU A 230 -0.25 -3.95 15.75
C LEU A 230 0.36 -4.46 17.05
N ASP A 231 1.61 -4.07 17.31
CA ASP A 231 2.15 -4.02 18.66
C ASP A 231 2.14 -2.57 19.22
N GLU A 232 2.46 -2.41 20.49
CA GLU A 232 2.46 -1.11 21.19
C GLU A 232 3.35 -0.05 20.50
N SER A 233 4.53 -0.46 20.00
CA SER A 233 5.47 0.46 19.33
C SER A 233 4.87 1.00 18.04
N LEU A 234 4.43 0.11 17.15
CA LEU A 234 3.85 0.51 15.87
C LEU A 234 2.55 1.30 16.06
N TYR A 235 1.68 0.87 16.99
CA TYR A 235 0.47 1.64 17.33
C TYR A 235 0.80 3.07 17.74
N SER A 236 1.78 3.25 18.65
CA SER A 236 2.20 4.57 19.11
C SER A 236 2.77 5.44 17.99
N SER A 237 3.58 4.84 17.10
CA SER A 237 4.18 5.54 15.96
C SER A 237 3.13 5.95 14.92
N LEU A 238 2.18 5.06 14.59
CA LEU A 238 1.05 5.35 13.73
C LEU A 238 0.19 6.48 14.28
N LEU A 239 -0.11 6.42 15.58
CA LEU A 239 -0.92 7.46 16.23
C LEU A 239 -0.20 8.81 16.24
N LYS A 240 1.13 8.82 16.46
CA LYS A 240 1.96 10.03 16.37
C LYS A 240 1.89 10.64 14.95
N SER A 241 2.07 9.81 13.91
CA SER A 241 1.97 10.23 12.50
C SER A 241 0.60 10.83 12.19
N LYS A 242 -0.48 10.15 12.58
CA LYS A 242 -1.86 10.59 12.34
C LYS A 242 -2.20 11.87 13.10
N LYS A 243 -1.73 12.04 14.34
CA LYS A 243 -1.88 13.30 15.11
C LYS A 243 -1.13 14.46 14.46
N LYS A 244 0.01 14.20 13.81
CA LYS A 244 0.81 15.23 13.11
C LYS A 244 0.15 15.69 11.83
N HIS A 245 -0.37 14.77 11.01
CA HIS A 245 -0.79 15.04 9.63
C HIS A 245 -2.31 14.98 9.41
N GLY A 246 -3.05 14.27 10.26
CA GLY A 246 -4.43 13.89 9.99
C GLY A 246 -4.54 12.92 8.81
N PHE A 247 -5.75 12.74 8.31
CA PHE A 247 -6.04 11.84 7.20
C PHE A 247 -6.14 12.53 5.83
N PHE A 248 -5.93 13.85 5.75
CA PHE A 248 -6.02 14.54 4.45
C PHE A 248 -5.05 13.94 3.42
N GLY A 249 -3.76 13.85 3.76
CA GLY A 249 -2.73 13.29 2.86
C GLY A 249 -3.02 11.84 2.50
N ALA A 250 -3.35 11.02 3.50
CA ALA A 250 -3.71 9.63 3.31
C ALA A 250 -4.88 9.45 2.33
N ASN A 251 -5.97 10.20 2.52
CA ASN A 251 -7.15 10.10 1.65
C ASN A 251 -6.92 10.72 0.26
N ALA A 252 -5.98 11.66 0.13
CA ALA A 252 -5.68 12.32 -1.15
C ALA A 252 -5.11 11.36 -2.22
N TYR A 253 -4.52 10.22 -1.83
CA TYR A 253 -4.14 9.15 -2.76
C TYR A 253 -5.34 8.64 -3.58
N TYR A 254 -6.53 8.64 -3.00
CA TYR A 254 -7.78 8.19 -3.64
C TYR A 254 -8.50 9.29 -4.44
N LEU A 255 -7.95 10.49 -4.54
CA LEU A 255 -8.63 11.63 -5.21
C LEU A 255 -8.07 11.92 -6.61
N ASN A 256 -7.13 11.08 -7.10
CA ASN A 256 -6.39 11.33 -8.35
C ASN A 256 -6.63 10.24 -9.41
N HIS A 257 -7.69 9.44 -9.30
CA HIS A 257 -7.94 8.29 -10.18
C HIS A 257 -7.89 8.61 -11.68
N LYS A 258 -8.48 9.74 -12.10
CA LYS A 258 -8.47 10.16 -13.52
C LYS A 258 -7.08 10.59 -13.98
N ALA A 259 -6.35 11.33 -13.16
CA ALA A 259 -4.98 11.75 -13.47
C ALA A 259 -4.05 10.52 -13.53
N ASN A 260 -4.21 9.57 -12.61
CA ASN A 260 -3.43 8.33 -12.58
C ASN A 260 -3.69 7.48 -13.84
N ALA A 261 -4.97 7.31 -14.23
CA ALA A 261 -5.33 6.59 -15.45
C ALA A 261 -4.80 7.27 -16.73
N GLU A 262 -4.73 8.62 -16.76
CA GLU A 262 -4.12 9.36 -17.87
C GLU A 262 -2.61 9.18 -17.89
N TYR A 263 -1.95 9.25 -16.72
CA TYR A 263 -0.52 9.02 -16.60
C TYR A 263 -0.12 7.62 -17.09
N ALA A 264 -0.91 6.58 -16.77
CA ALA A 264 -0.67 5.22 -17.22
C ALA A 264 -0.61 5.06 -18.76
N LYS A 265 -1.19 5.97 -19.54
CA LYS A 265 -1.11 5.92 -21.02
C LYS A 265 0.28 6.19 -21.58
N SER A 266 1.19 6.77 -20.79
CA SER A 266 2.57 7.06 -21.17
C SER A 266 3.59 6.02 -20.67
N GLU A 267 3.12 4.85 -20.21
CA GLU A 267 3.95 3.72 -19.75
C GLU A 267 4.89 3.22 -20.86
N LYS A 268 6.13 2.90 -20.48
CA LYS A 268 7.09 2.28 -21.39
C LYS A 268 6.65 0.86 -21.73
N ASN A 269 6.96 0.41 -22.95
CA ASN A 269 6.65 -0.93 -23.44
C ASN A 269 5.16 -1.35 -23.23
N GLY A 270 4.25 -0.36 -23.23
CA GLY A 270 2.83 -0.61 -22.99
C GLY A 270 2.51 -1.20 -21.63
N GLY A 271 3.38 -0.99 -20.63
CA GLY A 271 3.24 -1.54 -19.29
C GLY A 271 3.67 -3.01 -19.14
N VAL A 272 4.30 -3.62 -20.13
CA VAL A 272 4.81 -5.00 -20.03
C VAL A 272 6.07 -5.03 -19.16
N LEU A 273 6.08 -5.89 -18.12
CA LEU A 273 7.20 -6.10 -17.22
C LEU A 273 7.92 -7.42 -17.57
N GLU A 274 9.24 -7.34 -17.79
CA GLU A 274 10.07 -8.49 -18.18
C GLU A 274 10.97 -9.01 -17.06
N PHE A 275 11.15 -8.24 -15.98
CA PHE A 275 11.94 -8.64 -14.82
C PHE A 275 11.12 -9.54 -13.86
N PRO A 276 11.78 -10.26 -12.93
CA PRO A 276 11.11 -11.11 -11.95
C PRO A 276 10.11 -10.34 -11.08
N PHE A 277 8.92 -10.89 -10.90
CA PHE A 277 7.84 -10.30 -10.14
C PHE A 277 7.23 -11.32 -9.18
N LEU A 278 7.15 -10.98 -7.90
CA LEU A 278 6.44 -11.76 -6.90
C LEU A 278 5.12 -11.05 -6.54
N PHE A 279 4.02 -11.79 -6.57
CA PHE A 279 2.76 -11.34 -5.98
C PHE A 279 2.39 -12.21 -4.79
N ILE A 280 2.17 -11.58 -3.64
CA ILE A 280 1.67 -12.23 -2.41
C ILE A 280 0.21 -11.83 -2.23
N ASP A 281 -0.69 -12.78 -2.49
CA ASP A 281 -2.12 -12.65 -2.26
C ASP A 281 -2.44 -12.92 -0.78
N ALA A 282 -2.99 -11.92 -0.09
CA ALA A 282 -3.53 -12.09 1.25
C ALA A 282 -4.97 -12.63 1.13
N LYS A 283 -5.15 -13.93 1.31
CA LYS A 283 -6.39 -14.66 1.01
C LYS A 283 -7.64 -14.09 1.69
N LEU A 284 -7.48 -13.56 2.89
CA LEU A 284 -8.58 -13.02 3.72
C LEU A 284 -8.78 -11.51 3.55
N ASP A 285 -8.02 -10.86 2.65
CA ASP A 285 -8.24 -9.47 2.31
C ASP A 285 -9.56 -9.31 1.55
N ALA A 286 -10.55 -8.73 2.19
CA ALA A 286 -11.90 -8.59 1.62
C ALA A 286 -11.99 -7.49 0.53
N VAL A 287 -10.90 -6.73 0.28
CA VAL A 287 -10.88 -5.62 -0.68
C VAL A 287 -10.03 -5.95 -1.89
N CYS A 288 -8.77 -6.37 -1.68
CA CYS A 288 -7.77 -6.44 -2.74
C CYS A 288 -7.43 -7.87 -3.21
N SER A 289 -7.95 -8.92 -2.54
CA SER A 289 -7.55 -10.29 -2.85
C SER A 289 -8.14 -10.82 -4.16
N PRO A 290 -7.30 -11.28 -5.13
CA PRO A 290 -7.74 -12.05 -6.27
C PRO A 290 -8.40 -13.40 -5.90
N SER A 291 -8.19 -13.92 -4.69
CA SER A 291 -8.88 -15.12 -4.20
C SER A 291 -10.39 -14.92 -4.09
N THR A 292 -10.86 -13.69 -3.86
CA THR A 292 -12.29 -13.31 -3.85
C THR A 292 -12.71 -12.54 -5.09
N ALA A 293 -11.79 -11.85 -5.77
CA ALA A 293 -12.04 -11.09 -6.99
C ALA A 293 -11.02 -11.46 -8.11
N PRO A 294 -11.14 -12.64 -8.75
CA PRO A 294 -10.13 -13.18 -9.67
C PRO A 294 -9.76 -12.27 -10.85
N LYS A 295 -10.71 -11.44 -11.32
CA LYS A 295 -10.48 -10.47 -12.38
C LYS A 295 -9.41 -9.43 -12.06
N MET A 296 -9.16 -9.15 -10.77
CA MET A 296 -8.12 -8.21 -10.36
C MET A 296 -6.71 -8.64 -10.81
N ALA A 297 -6.46 -9.96 -10.92
CA ALA A 297 -5.16 -10.47 -11.33
C ALA A 297 -5.06 -10.77 -12.85
N GLU A 298 -6.08 -10.52 -13.66
CA GLU A 298 -6.06 -10.82 -15.09
C GLU A 298 -5.00 -9.99 -15.83
N MET A 299 -4.98 -8.68 -15.60
CA MET A 299 -3.99 -7.80 -16.22
C MET A 299 -2.57 -8.14 -15.74
N GLN A 300 -2.38 -8.42 -14.46
CA GLN A 300 -1.09 -8.87 -13.93
C GLN A 300 -0.58 -10.11 -14.67
N LYS A 301 -1.41 -11.13 -14.87
CA LYS A 301 -1.04 -12.36 -15.60
C LYS A 301 -0.69 -12.10 -17.06
N GLN A 302 -1.35 -11.12 -17.69
CA GLN A 302 -1.12 -10.75 -19.07
C GLN A 302 0.18 -9.96 -19.26
N TYR A 303 0.47 -9.00 -18.36
CA TYR A 303 1.52 -8.01 -18.55
C TYR A 303 2.84 -8.35 -17.84
N VAL A 304 2.81 -9.21 -16.82
CA VAL A 304 4.02 -9.65 -16.11
C VAL A 304 4.52 -10.97 -16.68
N LYS A 305 5.70 -10.96 -17.32
CA LYS A 305 6.24 -12.15 -18.01
C LYS A 305 6.84 -13.20 -17.07
N ASN A 306 7.43 -12.76 -15.96
CA ASN A 306 8.10 -13.62 -14.98
C ASN A 306 7.40 -13.53 -13.62
N LEU A 307 6.12 -13.95 -13.57
CA LEU A 307 5.27 -13.87 -12.38
C LEU A 307 5.43 -15.11 -11.49
N THR A 308 5.81 -14.88 -10.25
CA THR A 308 5.65 -15.83 -9.14
C THR A 308 4.43 -15.41 -8.32
N TYR A 309 3.50 -16.33 -8.08
CA TYR A 309 2.28 -16.07 -7.31
C TYR A 309 2.28 -16.93 -6.04
N LYS A 310 2.04 -16.32 -4.90
CA LYS A 310 1.92 -16.98 -3.60
C LYS A 310 0.69 -16.48 -2.88
N THR A 311 0.02 -17.35 -2.13
CA THR A 311 -1.12 -17.01 -1.28
C THR A 311 -0.76 -17.28 0.17
N ILE A 312 -1.05 -16.31 1.03
CA ILE A 312 -0.90 -16.43 2.49
C ILE A 312 -2.28 -16.24 3.14
N GLU A 313 -2.62 -17.05 4.12
CA GLU A 313 -3.88 -16.93 4.84
C GLU A 313 -3.77 -15.85 5.92
N ALA A 314 -3.96 -14.61 5.50
CA ALA A 314 -3.95 -13.40 6.31
C ALA A 314 -4.91 -12.38 5.70
N ALA A 315 -5.30 -11.38 6.50
CA ALA A 315 -6.01 -10.20 6.02
C ALA A 315 -5.04 -9.21 5.33
N HIS A 316 -5.54 -8.01 5.08
CA HIS A 316 -4.85 -6.96 4.34
C HIS A 316 -3.41 -6.70 4.84
N TRP A 317 -3.18 -6.68 6.16
CA TRP A 317 -1.87 -6.41 6.76
C TRP A 317 -0.97 -7.66 6.82
N VAL A 318 -0.86 -8.39 5.72
CA VAL A 318 -0.17 -9.69 5.64
C VAL A 318 1.25 -9.67 6.20
N HIS A 319 2.02 -8.60 5.97
CA HIS A 319 3.39 -8.43 6.44
C HIS A 319 3.52 -8.20 7.96
N LEU A 320 2.42 -7.74 8.59
CA LEU A 320 2.30 -7.58 10.05
C LEU A 320 1.66 -8.81 10.69
N GLU A 321 0.63 -9.39 10.06
CA GLU A 321 -0.11 -10.54 10.60
C GLU A 321 0.68 -11.85 10.50
N LYS A 322 1.43 -12.03 9.40
CA LYS A 322 2.21 -13.22 9.07
C LYS A 322 3.67 -12.87 8.70
N PRO A 323 4.39 -12.12 9.54
CA PRO A 323 5.71 -11.60 9.18
C PRO A 323 6.71 -12.70 8.81
N LYS A 324 6.66 -13.85 9.51
CA LYS A 324 7.55 -14.98 9.25
C LYS A 324 7.30 -15.59 7.87
N GLU A 325 6.03 -15.85 7.53
CA GLU A 325 5.65 -16.44 6.24
C GLU A 325 5.98 -15.49 5.08
N VAL A 326 5.78 -14.19 5.26
CA VAL A 326 6.17 -13.17 4.28
C VAL A 326 7.68 -13.12 4.10
N ASN A 327 8.45 -13.12 5.20
CA ASN A 327 9.92 -13.12 5.14
C ASN A 327 10.46 -14.36 4.41
N GLU A 328 9.98 -15.56 4.76
CA GLU A 328 10.37 -16.83 4.13
C GLU A 328 9.99 -16.84 2.63
N THR A 329 8.82 -16.30 2.28
CA THR A 329 8.37 -16.20 0.88
C THR A 329 9.26 -15.26 0.08
N LEU A 330 9.54 -14.08 0.60
CA LEU A 330 10.45 -13.10 -0.02
C LEU A 330 11.87 -13.66 -0.14
N GLU A 331 12.42 -14.27 0.92
CA GLU A 331 13.77 -14.81 0.95
C GLU A 331 13.96 -15.94 -0.08
N ASN A 332 13.02 -16.88 -0.14
CA ASN A 332 13.04 -17.98 -1.11
C ASN A 332 12.95 -17.45 -2.55
N TRP A 333 12.14 -16.45 -2.80
CA TRP A 333 12.02 -15.83 -4.11
C TRP A 333 13.27 -15.03 -4.48
N LEU A 334 13.82 -14.22 -3.56
CA LEU A 334 15.06 -13.47 -3.75
C LEU A 334 16.27 -14.37 -4.01
N ALA A 335 16.25 -15.62 -3.54
CA ALA A 335 17.28 -16.61 -3.83
C ALA A 335 17.25 -17.13 -5.28
N THR A 336 16.18 -16.87 -6.02
CA THR A 336 16.06 -17.26 -7.45
C THR A 336 16.49 -16.16 -8.42
N LEU A 337 16.77 -14.95 -7.91
CA LEU A 337 17.24 -13.82 -8.69
C LEU A 337 18.75 -13.91 -8.91
#